data_0f8c17e36e95608583da3f8892fc62f0
#
_entry.id   0f8c17e36e95608583da3f8892fc62f0
#
_cell.length_a   1.000
_cell.length_b   1.000
_cell.length_c   1.000
_cell.angle_alpha   90.00
_cell.angle_beta   90.00
_cell.angle_gamma   90.00
#
_symmetry.space_group_name_H-M   'P 1'
#
loop_
_entity.id
_entity.type
_entity.pdbx_description
1 polymer ?
#
loop_
_entity_poly.entity_id
_entity_poly.type
_entity_poly.pdbx_seq_one_letter_code
_entity_poly.pdbx_strand_id
1 'polypeptide(L)'
;GLGDVYKRQSLTDSAVAVNLKYVIHLVGDMHCPAHIKYTTHNTKYDVLFEDKYHKPHKYYVHHVWDNEIITTTRIWSVTEWAGELDRASKREKAAVQAGTPRDWLHDSAVTCEVQFEWAKPDERLGQDFLNKALPLVEHQIRNAGYRLAAVLNELFD
;
A
#
# COMPACT_ATOMS: atom_id res chain seq x y z
N GLY A 1 -21.19 -5.15 13.27
CA GLY A 1 -22.46 -5.49 13.92
C GLY A 1 -22.91 -4.44 14.94
N LEU A 2 -24.09 -4.59 15.52
CA LEU A 2 -24.68 -3.67 16.51
C LEU A 2 -23.71 -3.30 17.67
N GLY A 3 -22.84 -4.22 18.09
CA GLY A 3 -21.86 -3.98 19.14
C GLY A 3 -20.80 -2.92 18.80
N ASP A 4 -20.48 -2.74 17.54
CA ASP A 4 -19.46 -1.77 17.10
C ASP A 4 -20.06 -0.36 16.98
N VAL A 5 -21.34 -0.24 16.65
CA VAL A 5 -22.10 1.02 16.63
C VAL A 5 -22.25 1.56 18.06
N TYR A 6 -22.53 0.70 19.06
CA TYR A 6 -22.61 1.11 20.46
C TYR A 6 -21.25 1.57 21.02
N LYS A 7 -20.15 0.92 20.64
CA LYS A 7 -18.80 1.35 21.06
C LYS A 7 -18.43 2.72 20.48
N ARG A 8 -18.80 3.02 19.25
CA ARG A 8 -18.56 4.33 18.62
C ARG A 8 -19.29 5.46 19.33
N GLN A 9 -20.54 5.25 19.73
CA GLN A 9 -21.35 6.26 20.45
C GLN A 9 -20.81 6.61 21.84
N SER A 10 -19.94 5.76 22.41
CA SER A 10 -19.31 5.98 23.73
C SER A 10 -17.92 6.59 23.67
N LEU A 11 -17.35 6.76 22.45
CA LEU A 11 -16.01 7.34 22.29
C LEU A 11 -16.07 8.86 22.23
N THR A 12 -15.06 9.52 22.84
CA THR A 12 -14.85 10.95 22.64
C THR A 12 -14.37 11.25 21.23
N ASP A 13 -14.59 12.48 20.73
CA ASP A 13 -14.11 12.90 19.40
C ASP A 13 -12.60 12.69 19.23
N SER A 14 -11.84 12.94 20.28
CA SER A 14 -10.39 12.68 20.28
C SER A 14 -10.06 11.20 20.10
N ALA A 15 -10.80 10.31 20.74
CA ALA A 15 -10.61 8.87 20.59
C ALA A 15 -11.02 8.39 19.19
N VAL A 16 -12.11 8.94 18.64
CA VAL A 16 -12.52 8.68 17.25
C VAL A 16 -11.43 9.11 16.27
N ALA A 17 -10.89 10.32 16.44
CA ALA A 17 -9.82 10.85 15.58
C ALA A 17 -8.54 9.99 15.62
N VAL A 18 -8.16 9.50 16.80
CA VAL A 18 -7.00 8.60 16.96
C VAL A 18 -7.27 7.27 16.26
N ASN A 19 -8.42 6.64 16.50
CA ASN A 19 -8.78 5.37 15.88
C ASN A 19 -8.84 5.49 14.36
N LEU A 20 -9.38 6.59 13.84
CA LEU A 20 -9.44 6.87 12.42
C LEU A 20 -8.04 6.94 11.78
N LYS A 21 -7.08 7.58 12.44
CA LYS A 21 -5.68 7.60 11.98
C LYS A 21 -5.10 6.18 11.89
N TYR A 22 -5.37 5.32 12.88
CA TYR A 22 -4.95 3.92 12.84
C TYR A 22 -5.62 3.15 11.69
N VAL A 23 -6.91 3.34 11.44
CA VAL A 23 -7.60 2.68 10.32
C VAL A 23 -6.97 3.08 8.99
N ILE A 24 -6.75 4.38 8.78
CA ILE A 24 -6.11 4.91 7.56
C ILE A 24 -4.71 4.29 7.38
N HIS A 25 -3.91 4.33 8.45
CA HIS A 25 -2.54 3.82 8.44
C HIS A 25 -2.49 2.30 8.15
N LEU A 26 -3.24 1.51 8.91
CA LEU A 26 -3.22 0.05 8.78
C LEU A 26 -3.78 -0.44 7.43
N VAL A 27 -4.80 0.24 6.90
CA VAL A 27 -5.29 -0.10 5.55
C VAL A 27 -4.25 0.26 4.48
N GLY A 28 -3.50 1.34 4.64
CA GLY A 28 -2.36 1.65 3.79
C GLY A 28 -1.28 0.58 3.88
N ASP A 29 -0.80 0.29 5.08
CA ASP A 29 0.29 -0.64 5.35
C ASP A 29 0.02 -2.05 4.81
N MET A 30 -1.20 -2.57 4.96
CA MET A 30 -1.52 -3.91 4.46
C MET A 30 -1.41 -4.05 2.93
N HIS A 31 -1.31 -2.93 2.21
CA HIS A 31 -1.13 -2.91 0.76
C HIS A 31 0.30 -2.58 0.33
N CYS A 32 1.18 -2.19 1.26
CA CYS A 32 2.59 -1.98 0.94
C CYS A 32 3.35 -3.31 0.94
N PRO A 33 4.08 -3.66 -0.14
CA PRO A 33 4.86 -4.89 -0.20
C PRO A 33 5.82 -5.07 0.97
N ALA A 34 6.43 -3.98 1.44
CA ALA A 34 7.43 -4.00 2.50
C ALA A 34 6.84 -4.24 3.90
N HIS A 35 5.55 -3.97 4.12
CA HIS A 35 4.89 -4.13 5.41
C HIS A 35 4.30 -5.52 5.64
N ILE A 36 4.23 -6.34 4.59
CA ILE A 36 3.72 -7.71 4.67
C ILE A 36 4.82 -8.63 5.20
N LYS A 37 4.52 -9.31 6.32
CA LYS A 37 5.45 -10.27 6.91
C LYS A 37 5.29 -11.65 6.29
N TYR A 38 6.28 -12.06 5.53
CA TYR A 38 6.39 -13.42 5.02
C TYR A 38 7.24 -14.27 5.97
N THR A 39 6.80 -15.51 6.23
CA THR A 39 7.53 -16.43 7.10
C THR A 39 8.69 -17.13 6.38
N THR A 40 8.63 -17.17 5.06
CA THR A 40 9.57 -17.89 4.17
C THR A 40 10.65 -16.99 3.57
N HIS A 41 10.51 -15.66 3.70
CA HIS A 41 11.40 -14.70 3.07
C HIS A 41 12.03 -13.74 4.08
N ASN A 42 13.32 -13.46 3.90
CA ASN A 42 13.98 -12.39 4.62
C ASN A 42 13.59 -11.04 3.97
N THR A 43 13.07 -10.12 4.76
CA THR A 43 12.70 -8.77 4.33
C THR A 43 13.69 -7.70 4.81
N LYS A 44 14.79 -8.12 5.48
CA LYS A 44 15.76 -7.23 6.12
C LYS A 44 17.10 -7.28 5.40
N TYR A 45 17.21 -6.57 4.28
CA TYR A 45 18.45 -6.47 3.51
C TYR A 45 18.53 -5.13 2.77
N ASP A 46 19.73 -4.80 2.34
CA ASP A 46 20.01 -3.62 1.53
C ASP A 46 20.05 -3.97 0.04
N VAL A 47 19.78 -2.95 -0.77
CA VAL A 47 19.87 -2.98 -2.24
C VAL A 47 20.60 -1.72 -2.72
N LEU A 48 21.03 -1.71 -3.98
CA LEU A 48 21.58 -0.55 -4.66
C LEU A 48 20.53 0.02 -5.61
N PHE A 49 19.75 0.99 -5.15
CA PHE A 49 18.68 1.58 -5.94
C PHE A 49 19.21 2.79 -6.74
N GLU A 50 18.88 2.86 -8.03
CA GLU A 50 19.24 3.97 -8.90
C GLU A 50 18.25 5.12 -8.77
N ASP A 51 18.77 6.30 -8.44
CA ASP A 51 17.97 7.53 -8.44
C ASP A 51 17.59 7.98 -9.89
N LYS A 52 16.86 9.08 -10.00
CA LYS A 52 16.46 9.67 -11.29
C LYS A 52 17.65 10.11 -12.19
N TYR A 53 18.87 10.13 -11.68
CA TYR A 53 20.10 10.43 -12.41
C TYR A 53 20.92 9.16 -12.70
N HIS A 54 20.34 7.97 -12.50
CA HIS A 54 20.99 6.66 -12.63
C HIS A 54 22.19 6.45 -11.71
N LYS A 55 22.24 7.17 -10.57
CA LYS A 55 23.25 6.98 -9.55
C LYS A 55 22.77 5.95 -8.53
N PRO A 56 23.54 4.88 -8.27
CA PRO A 56 23.17 3.89 -7.27
C PRO A 56 23.40 4.43 -5.86
N HIS A 57 22.42 4.26 -5.02
CA HIS A 57 22.46 4.55 -3.59
C HIS A 57 22.09 3.31 -2.81
N LYS A 58 22.78 3.08 -1.70
CA LYS A 58 22.45 1.96 -0.83
C LYS A 58 21.23 2.29 0.03
N TYR A 59 20.17 1.52 -0.13
CA TYR A 59 18.96 1.65 0.65
C TYR A 59 18.56 0.32 1.26
N TYR A 60 17.90 0.37 2.39
CA TYR A 60 17.15 -0.74 2.93
C TYR A 60 15.94 -1.02 2.00
N VAL A 61 15.73 -2.26 1.61
CA VAL A 61 14.69 -2.62 0.62
C VAL A 61 13.29 -2.13 1.00
N HIS A 62 12.98 -2.14 2.29
CA HIS A 62 11.74 -1.59 2.82
C HIS A 62 11.55 -0.11 2.42
N HIS A 63 12.59 0.71 2.56
CA HIS A 63 12.54 2.13 2.18
C HIS A 63 12.33 2.32 0.67
N VAL A 64 12.85 1.42 -0.15
CA VAL A 64 12.63 1.46 -1.60
C VAL A 64 11.14 1.32 -1.94
N TRP A 65 10.44 0.37 -1.30
CA TRP A 65 9.00 0.15 -1.50
C TRP A 65 8.13 1.24 -0.90
N ASP A 66 8.52 1.80 0.25
CA ASP A 66 7.76 2.86 0.92
C ASP A 66 7.88 4.22 0.23
N ASN A 67 9.02 4.51 -0.37
CA ASN A 67 9.34 5.86 -0.80
C ASN A 67 9.96 5.96 -2.20
N GLU A 68 11.07 5.24 -2.46
CA GLU A 68 11.92 5.54 -3.61
C GLU A 68 11.23 5.26 -4.95
N ILE A 69 10.44 4.21 -5.06
CA ILE A 69 9.69 3.88 -6.29
C ILE A 69 8.77 5.04 -6.65
N ILE A 70 8.02 5.59 -5.70
CA ILE A 70 7.05 6.66 -5.92
C ILE A 70 7.77 7.96 -6.27
N THR A 71 8.75 8.36 -5.46
CA THR A 71 9.42 9.66 -5.59
C THR A 71 10.35 9.76 -6.80
N THR A 72 10.86 8.61 -7.28
CA THR A 72 11.72 8.56 -8.47
C THR A 72 10.93 8.50 -9.77
N THR A 73 9.75 7.86 -9.76
CA THR A 73 9.00 7.58 -11.00
C THR A 73 7.98 8.65 -11.36
N ARG A 74 7.33 9.27 -10.37
CA ARG A 74 6.25 10.23 -10.59
C ARG A 74 6.46 11.49 -9.73
N ILE A 75 6.52 12.65 -10.37
CA ILE A 75 6.54 13.96 -9.69
C ILE A 75 5.09 14.47 -9.61
N TRP A 76 4.21 13.66 -9.04
CA TRP A 76 2.80 14.01 -8.89
C TRP A 76 2.46 14.44 -7.47
N SER A 77 1.59 15.43 -7.37
CA SER A 77 0.92 15.76 -6.12
C SER A 77 -0.05 14.64 -5.70
N VAL A 78 -0.47 14.64 -4.45
CA VAL A 78 -1.48 13.68 -3.95
C VAL A 78 -2.77 13.72 -4.78
N THR A 79 -3.18 14.93 -5.23
CA THR A 79 -4.38 15.09 -6.07
C THR A 79 -4.21 14.46 -7.44
N GLU A 80 -3.04 14.59 -8.06
CA GLU A 80 -2.74 13.94 -9.34
C GLU A 80 -2.69 12.43 -9.19
N TRP A 81 -2.03 11.92 -8.14
CA TRP A 81 -2.06 10.48 -7.82
C TRP A 81 -3.49 9.96 -7.68
N ALA A 82 -4.33 10.65 -6.90
CA ALA A 82 -5.73 10.26 -6.71
C ALA A 82 -6.50 10.24 -8.04
N GLY A 83 -6.37 11.30 -8.87
CA GLY A 83 -7.05 11.40 -10.17
C GLY A 83 -6.60 10.33 -11.16
N GLU A 84 -5.30 10.02 -11.21
CA GLU A 84 -4.75 9.01 -12.11
C GLU A 84 -5.12 7.58 -11.71
N LEU A 85 -5.22 7.29 -10.41
CA LEU A 85 -5.55 5.96 -9.92
C LEU A 85 -7.07 5.71 -9.81
N ASP A 86 -7.90 6.75 -9.62
CA ASP A 86 -9.36 6.58 -9.46
C ASP A 86 -10.09 6.49 -10.82
N ARG A 87 -9.70 5.53 -11.66
CA ARG A 87 -10.29 5.31 -13.00
C ARG A 87 -11.10 4.03 -13.09
N ALA A 88 -11.27 3.29 -12.00
CA ALA A 88 -12.01 2.05 -12.01
C ALA A 88 -13.52 2.29 -12.16
N SER A 89 -14.18 1.42 -12.92
CA SER A 89 -15.63 1.37 -13.01
C SER A 89 -16.28 0.99 -11.66
N LYS A 90 -17.57 1.24 -11.51
CA LYS A 90 -18.32 0.84 -10.30
C LYS A 90 -18.21 -0.67 -10.02
N ARG A 91 -18.20 -1.50 -11.08
CA ARG A 91 -18.05 -2.95 -10.95
C ARG A 91 -16.67 -3.34 -10.42
N GLU A 92 -15.62 -2.72 -10.92
CA GLU A 92 -14.25 -2.97 -10.46
C GLU A 92 -14.05 -2.49 -9.02
N LYS A 93 -14.56 -1.31 -8.66
CA LYS A 93 -14.54 -0.82 -7.27
C LYS A 93 -15.23 -1.81 -6.33
N ALA A 94 -16.43 -2.27 -6.67
CA ALA A 94 -17.15 -3.25 -5.87
C ALA A 94 -16.39 -4.58 -5.74
N ALA A 95 -15.71 -5.04 -6.79
CA ALA A 95 -14.89 -6.24 -6.74
C ALA A 95 -13.68 -6.09 -5.82
N VAL A 96 -12.99 -4.94 -5.84
CA VAL A 96 -11.85 -4.64 -4.96
C VAL A 96 -12.27 -4.54 -3.50
N GLN A 97 -13.44 -3.98 -3.25
CA GLN A 97 -14.00 -3.78 -1.90
C GLN A 97 -14.59 -5.06 -1.29
N ALA A 98 -14.84 -6.09 -2.10
CA ALA A 98 -15.42 -7.35 -1.62
C ALA A 98 -14.51 -8.05 -0.60
N GLY A 99 -15.13 -8.82 0.31
CA GLY A 99 -14.42 -9.57 1.35
C GLY A 99 -14.20 -8.77 2.64
N THR A 100 -13.27 -9.23 3.43
CA THR A 100 -12.91 -8.68 4.75
C THR A 100 -11.49 -8.13 4.74
N PRO A 101 -11.08 -7.32 5.74
CA PRO A 101 -9.68 -6.90 5.87
C PRO A 101 -8.67 -8.05 5.88
N ARG A 102 -9.06 -9.23 6.38
CA ARG A 102 -8.22 -10.43 6.34
C ARG A 102 -8.04 -10.96 4.92
N ASP A 103 -9.12 -10.96 4.13
CA ASP A 103 -9.06 -11.37 2.72
C ASP A 103 -8.21 -10.39 1.92
N TRP A 104 -8.33 -9.09 2.19
CA TRP A 104 -7.51 -8.06 1.55
C TRP A 104 -6.02 -8.18 1.87
N LEU A 105 -5.69 -8.49 3.13
CA LEU A 105 -4.29 -8.75 3.52
C LEU A 105 -3.73 -9.99 2.80
N HIS A 106 -4.55 -11.04 2.68
CA HIS A 106 -4.16 -12.25 1.95
C HIS A 106 -3.93 -11.96 0.47
N ASP A 107 -4.85 -11.24 -0.20
CA ASP A 107 -4.69 -10.79 -1.59
C ASP A 107 -3.40 -9.99 -1.79
N SER A 108 -3.14 -9.04 -0.90
CA SER A 108 -1.92 -8.24 -0.94
C SER A 108 -0.67 -9.10 -0.75
N ALA A 109 -0.71 -10.07 0.18
CA ALA A 109 0.41 -10.99 0.40
C ALA A 109 0.74 -11.81 -0.85
N VAL A 110 -0.28 -12.38 -1.50
CA VAL A 110 -0.10 -13.14 -2.74
C VAL A 110 0.41 -12.24 -3.87
N THR A 111 -0.19 -11.06 -4.02
CA THR A 111 0.17 -10.12 -5.10
C THR A 111 1.58 -9.55 -4.94
N CYS A 112 2.00 -9.27 -3.71
CA CYS A 112 3.29 -8.64 -3.42
C CYS A 112 4.46 -9.61 -3.26
N GLU A 113 4.23 -10.92 -3.24
CA GLU A 113 5.30 -11.93 -3.05
C GLU A 113 6.37 -11.84 -4.15
N VAL A 114 5.99 -11.41 -5.36
CA VAL A 114 6.90 -11.19 -6.50
C VAL A 114 8.04 -10.20 -6.21
N GLN A 115 7.92 -9.37 -5.16
CA GLN A 115 8.99 -8.46 -4.74
C GLN A 115 10.32 -9.17 -4.49
N PHE A 116 10.28 -10.41 -3.99
CA PHE A 116 11.48 -11.21 -3.68
C PHE A 116 12.17 -11.77 -4.93
N GLU A 117 11.48 -11.79 -6.05
CA GLU A 117 12.09 -12.13 -7.36
C GLU A 117 12.75 -10.89 -7.99
N TRP A 118 12.20 -9.70 -7.72
CA TRP A 118 12.59 -8.45 -8.39
C TRP A 118 13.64 -7.64 -7.64
N ALA A 119 13.78 -7.86 -6.33
CA ALA A 119 14.73 -7.16 -5.49
C ALA A 119 15.42 -8.16 -4.55
N LYS A 120 16.64 -8.56 -4.88
CA LYS A 120 17.45 -9.47 -4.08
C LYS A 120 18.48 -8.69 -3.25
N PRO A 121 19.01 -9.29 -2.16
CA PRO A 121 20.08 -8.66 -1.37
C PRO A 121 21.23 -8.18 -2.26
N ASP A 122 21.70 -6.96 -2.00
CA ASP A 122 22.79 -6.28 -2.70
C ASP A 122 22.62 -6.11 -4.22
N GLU A 123 21.43 -6.41 -4.75
CA GLU A 123 21.13 -6.24 -6.18
C GLU A 123 21.02 -4.76 -6.55
N ARG A 124 21.43 -4.45 -7.79
CA ARG A 124 21.26 -3.12 -8.37
C ARG A 124 19.90 -3.00 -9.03
N LEU A 125 19.06 -2.14 -8.48
CA LEU A 125 17.69 -1.89 -8.91
C LEU A 125 17.64 -0.60 -9.75
N GLY A 126 17.52 -0.75 -11.05
CA GLY A 126 17.42 0.35 -12.02
C GLY A 126 16.06 0.37 -12.73
N GLN A 127 16.06 0.87 -13.97
CA GLN A 127 14.84 1.09 -14.74
C GLN A 127 14.01 -0.18 -14.97
N ASP A 128 14.67 -1.34 -15.16
CA ASP A 128 13.94 -2.62 -15.35
C ASP A 128 13.16 -3.04 -14.11
N PHE A 129 13.72 -2.77 -12.92
CA PHE A 129 13.00 -2.95 -11.67
C PHE A 129 11.83 -2.00 -11.57
N LEU A 130 12.02 -0.71 -11.83
CA LEU A 130 10.97 0.31 -11.78
C LEU A 130 9.82 0.00 -12.74
N ASN A 131 10.10 -0.49 -13.94
CA ASN A 131 9.08 -0.88 -14.91
C ASN A 131 8.17 -2.01 -14.41
N LYS A 132 8.65 -2.87 -13.51
CA LYS A 132 7.87 -3.94 -12.88
C LYS A 132 7.21 -3.47 -11.59
N ALA A 133 7.95 -2.74 -10.77
CA ALA A 133 7.51 -2.35 -9.42
C ALA A 133 6.43 -1.26 -9.44
N LEU A 134 6.54 -0.27 -10.34
CA LEU A 134 5.58 0.84 -10.38
C LEU A 134 4.14 0.39 -10.64
N PRO A 135 3.82 -0.47 -11.63
CA PRO A 135 2.46 -0.97 -11.81
C PRO A 135 1.91 -1.72 -10.59
N LEU A 136 2.76 -2.46 -9.87
CA LEU A 136 2.37 -3.12 -8.62
C LEU A 136 2.03 -2.09 -7.54
N VAL A 137 2.86 -1.08 -7.34
CA VAL A 137 2.64 -0.02 -6.35
C VAL A 137 1.36 0.76 -6.68
N GLU A 138 1.16 1.16 -7.94
CA GLU A 138 -0.05 1.85 -8.40
C GLU A 138 -1.31 1.01 -8.15
N HIS A 139 -1.26 -0.30 -8.43
CA HIS A 139 -2.35 -1.24 -8.15
C HIS A 139 -2.66 -1.31 -6.65
N GLN A 140 -1.66 -1.44 -5.81
CA GLN A 140 -1.81 -1.56 -4.36
C GLN A 140 -2.34 -0.27 -3.72
N ILE A 141 -1.83 0.90 -4.11
CA ILE A 141 -2.32 2.21 -3.64
C ILE A 141 -3.80 2.39 -4.03
N ARG A 142 -4.17 2.07 -5.26
CA ARG A 142 -5.55 2.14 -5.73
C ARG A 142 -6.48 1.23 -4.91
N ASN A 143 -6.08 -0.01 -4.69
CA ASN A 143 -6.87 -0.97 -3.92
C ASN A 143 -7.00 -0.53 -2.45
N ALA A 144 -5.91 -0.02 -1.86
CA ALA A 144 -5.94 0.56 -0.50
C ALA A 144 -6.96 1.70 -0.40
N GLY A 145 -6.97 2.62 -1.38
CA GLY A 145 -7.91 3.73 -1.43
C GLY A 145 -9.37 3.28 -1.51
N TYR A 146 -9.71 2.32 -2.37
CA TYR A 146 -11.08 1.82 -2.48
C TYR A 146 -11.54 1.05 -1.26
N ARG A 147 -10.66 0.22 -0.68
CA ARG A 147 -10.95 -0.56 0.54
C ARG A 147 -11.10 0.37 1.75
N LEU A 148 -10.25 1.39 1.86
CA LEU A 148 -10.39 2.41 2.91
C LEU A 148 -11.71 3.17 2.78
N ALA A 149 -12.09 3.59 1.58
CA ALA A 149 -13.37 4.25 1.35
C ALA A 149 -14.56 3.38 1.78
N ALA A 150 -14.53 2.07 1.50
CA ALA A 150 -15.57 1.13 1.95
C ALA A 150 -15.65 1.06 3.49
N VAL A 151 -14.51 0.96 4.17
CA VAL A 151 -14.46 0.96 5.65
C VAL A 151 -15.00 2.27 6.22
N LEU A 152 -14.61 3.41 5.65
CA LEU A 152 -15.05 4.73 6.14
C LEU A 152 -16.56 4.92 5.92
N ASN A 153 -17.10 4.53 4.77
CA ASN A 153 -18.53 4.58 4.53
C ASN A 153 -19.29 3.69 5.52
N GLU A 154 -18.85 2.46 5.77
CA GLU A 154 -19.48 1.57 6.77
C GLU A 154 -19.45 2.17 8.19
N LEU A 155 -18.40 2.94 8.52
CA LEU A 155 -18.25 3.54 9.84
C LEU A 155 -19.04 4.85 10.01
N PHE A 156 -19.31 5.58 8.94
CA PHE A 156 -19.84 6.95 9.03
C PHE A 156 -21.20 7.17 8.32
N ASP A 157 -21.68 6.21 7.53
CA ASP A 157 -23.06 6.18 6.99
C ASP A 157 -24.00 5.44 7.95
#